data_c6971c25642f3d68248a24588995491d
#
_entry.id   c6971c25642f3d68248a24588995491d
#
_cell.length_a   1.000
_cell.length_b   1.000
_cell.length_c   1.000
_cell.angle_alpha   90.00
_cell.angle_beta   90.00
_cell.angle_gamma   90.00
#
_symmetry.space_group_name_H-M   'P 1'
#
loop_
_entity.id
_entity.type
_entity.pdbx_description
1 polymer ?
#
loop_
_entity_poly.entity_id
_entity_poly.type
_entity_poly.pdbx_seq_one_letter_code
_entity_poly.pdbx_strand_id
1 'polypeptide(L)'
;LPVYVNRIEKKAAKKNPNFKFKKISNNIFHLSGDNGLGYLAANAGIKKCVSLAKEKGIGLVAISKSNHFGMAANYLEFASKNKCIAWVYTNASKALPPHGAMAPFFGTSPFAFGCPTKNKNKPFILDMASSSVARGKLKFAAQKKIKIPFGYALDKFGKPTNDGSKAFEGIMLPFGGMKGAGIS
;
A
#
# COMPACT_ATOMS: atom_id res chain seq x y z
N LEU A 1 0.67 -3.74 15.54
CA LEU A 1 1.86 -4.35 16.13
C LEU A 1 1.75 -5.88 16.26
N PRO A 2 0.71 -6.51 16.84
CA PRO A 2 0.66 -7.96 17.01
C PRO A 2 0.87 -8.77 15.72
N VAL A 3 0.34 -8.28 14.58
CA VAL A 3 0.48 -8.95 13.29
C VAL A 3 1.95 -9.03 12.84
N TYR A 4 2.74 -7.99 13.05
CA TYR A 4 4.16 -7.99 12.65
C TYR A 4 5.00 -8.88 13.55
N VAL A 5 4.74 -8.88 14.86
CA VAL A 5 5.40 -9.76 15.83
C VAL A 5 5.12 -11.22 15.46
N ASN A 6 3.86 -11.58 15.28
CA ASN A 6 3.47 -12.93 14.87
C ASN A 6 4.11 -13.39 13.54
N ARG A 7 4.29 -12.45 12.57
CA ARG A 7 4.97 -12.79 11.31
C ARG A 7 6.45 -13.12 11.52
N ILE A 8 7.11 -12.43 12.43
CA ILE A 8 8.53 -12.70 12.78
C ILE A 8 8.62 -14.02 13.56
N GLU A 9 7.79 -14.23 14.56
CA GLU A 9 7.76 -15.45 15.38
C GLU A 9 7.48 -16.69 14.52
N LYS A 10 6.54 -16.59 13.57
CA LYS A 10 6.24 -17.66 12.60
C LYS A 10 7.23 -17.76 11.45
N LYS A 11 8.35 -17.03 11.50
CA LYS A 11 9.37 -16.98 10.43
C LYS A 11 8.81 -16.58 9.06
N ALA A 12 7.63 -15.96 9.02
CA ALA A 12 7.01 -15.42 7.80
C ALA A 12 7.63 -14.09 7.37
N ALA A 13 8.41 -13.46 8.25
CA ALA A 13 9.26 -12.32 7.94
C ALA A 13 10.56 -12.40 8.75
N LYS A 14 11.69 -12.01 8.14
CA LYS A 14 12.97 -11.92 8.83
C LYS A 14 13.01 -10.73 9.78
N LYS A 15 13.50 -10.94 11.00
CA LYS A 15 13.74 -9.88 12.00
C LYS A 15 14.85 -8.94 11.56
N ASN A 16 15.96 -9.50 11.08
CA ASN A 16 17.16 -8.77 10.66
C ASN A 16 17.44 -9.06 9.17
N PRO A 17 16.77 -8.37 8.23
CA PRO A 17 17.00 -8.57 6.81
C PRO A 17 18.32 -7.94 6.35
N ASN A 18 19.00 -8.60 5.43
CA ASN A 18 20.18 -8.08 4.75
C ASN A 18 19.78 -7.51 3.38
N PHE A 19 19.66 -6.20 3.29
CA PHE A 19 19.26 -5.51 2.06
C PHE A 19 20.37 -5.51 1.02
N LYS A 20 20.04 -5.94 -0.20
CA LYS A 20 20.97 -5.93 -1.33
C LYS A 20 20.44 -5.04 -2.44
N PHE A 21 21.18 -3.96 -2.73
CA PHE A 21 20.93 -3.13 -3.89
C PHE A 21 21.69 -3.66 -5.11
N LYS A 22 20.97 -3.84 -6.21
CA LYS A 22 21.54 -4.14 -7.53
C LYS A 22 21.31 -2.94 -8.44
N LYS A 23 22.37 -2.37 -8.97
CA LYS A 23 22.29 -1.31 -9.98
C LYS A 23 21.77 -1.92 -11.29
N ILE A 24 20.74 -1.30 -11.87
CA ILE A 24 20.18 -1.68 -13.17
C ILE A 24 20.63 -0.66 -14.22
N SER A 25 20.57 0.63 -13.88
CA SER A 25 21.13 1.74 -14.68
C SER A 25 21.65 2.82 -13.75
N ASN A 26 22.06 3.97 -14.30
CA ASN A 26 22.65 5.05 -13.50
C ASN A 26 21.70 5.61 -12.44
N ASN A 27 20.39 5.58 -12.67
CA ASN A 27 19.36 6.12 -11.79
C ASN A 27 18.28 5.10 -11.40
N ILE A 28 18.46 3.81 -11.76
CA ILE A 28 17.53 2.72 -11.47
C ILE A 28 18.23 1.62 -10.69
N PHE A 29 17.64 1.24 -9.56
CA PHE A 29 18.13 0.16 -8.71
C PHE A 29 17.00 -0.83 -8.39
N HIS A 30 17.40 -2.07 -8.17
CA HIS A 30 16.57 -3.09 -7.56
C HIS A 30 17.05 -3.31 -6.14
N LEU A 31 16.11 -3.38 -5.18
CA LEU A 31 16.36 -3.70 -3.78
C LEU A 31 15.72 -5.03 -3.43
N SER A 32 16.52 -6.02 -3.04
CA SER A 32 16.00 -7.21 -2.37
C SER A 32 15.77 -6.93 -0.90
N GLY A 33 14.52 -7.01 -0.46
CA GLY A 33 14.10 -6.81 0.93
C GLY A 33 14.35 -8.02 1.83
N ASP A 34 14.95 -9.09 1.30
CA ASP A 34 15.36 -10.31 2.02
C ASP A 34 14.25 -10.87 2.95
N ASN A 35 13.00 -10.78 2.51
CA ASN A 35 11.81 -11.16 3.28
C ASN A 35 11.67 -10.44 4.64
N GLY A 36 12.27 -9.27 4.77
CA GLY A 36 12.12 -8.41 5.94
C GLY A 36 10.78 -7.68 5.99
N LEU A 37 10.52 -6.98 7.09
CA LEU A 37 9.35 -6.10 7.19
C LEU A 37 9.46 -4.98 6.17
N GLY A 38 8.35 -4.73 5.44
CA GLY A 38 8.34 -3.87 4.26
C GLY A 38 8.73 -2.42 4.52
N TYR A 39 8.40 -1.88 5.68
CA TYR A 39 8.76 -0.51 6.02
C TYR A 39 10.28 -0.27 6.12
N LEU A 40 11.06 -1.30 6.47
CA LEU A 40 12.53 -1.19 6.49
C LEU A 40 13.07 -1.07 5.06
N ALA A 41 12.62 -1.96 4.16
CA ALA A 41 13.02 -1.94 2.75
C ALA A 41 12.55 -0.67 2.03
N ALA A 42 11.30 -0.24 2.27
CA ALA A 42 10.76 0.98 1.69
C ALA A 42 11.50 2.24 2.16
N ASN A 43 11.88 2.29 3.44
CA ASN A 43 12.70 3.40 3.96
C ASN A 43 14.10 3.42 3.32
N ALA A 44 14.74 2.28 3.14
CA ALA A 44 16.01 2.20 2.40
C ALA A 44 15.83 2.63 0.93
N GLY A 45 14.75 2.17 0.29
CA GLY A 45 14.41 2.50 -1.10
C GLY A 45 14.19 3.99 -1.32
N ILE A 46 13.36 4.64 -0.49
CA ILE A 46 13.08 6.08 -0.67
C ILE A 46 14.32 6.95 -0.41
N LYS A 47 15.17 6.59 0.56
CA LYS A 47 16.44 7.27 0.80
C LYS A 47 17.34 7.20 -0.44
N LYS A 48 17.43 6.02 -1.07
CA LYS A 48 18.18 5.83 -2.30
C LYS A 48 17.59 6.62 -3.46
N CYS A 49 16.25 6.60 -3.65
CA CYS A 49 15.56 7.41 -4.65
C CYS A 49 15.88 8.90 -4.51
N VAL A 50 15.77 9.44 -3.30
CA VAL A 50 16.05 10.86 -3.02
C VAL A 50 17.51 11.21 -3.32
N SER A 51 18.46 10.36 -2.93
CA SER A 51 19.88 10.57 -3.26
C SER A 51 20.11 10.63 -4.76
N LEU A 52 19.55 9.68 -5.52
CA LEU A 52 19.64 9.62 -6.96
C LEU A 52 18.98 10.82 -7.64
N ALA A 53 17.78 11.22 -7.16
CA ALA A 53 17.07 12.36 -7.71
C ALA A 53 17.83 13.68 -7.51
N LYS A 54 18.49 13.86 -6.37
CA LYS A 54 19.32 15.04 -6.11
C LYS A 54 20.57 15.09 -6.99
N GLU A 55 21.15 13.93 -7.27
CA GLU A 55 22.37 13.83 -8.07
C GLU A 55 22.10 13.87 -9.58
N LYS A 56 20.99 13.24 -10.03
CA LYS A 56 20.73 12.89 -11.42
C LYS A 56 19.37 13.36 -11.95
N GLY A 57 18.63 14.13 -11.17
CA GLY A 57 17.29 14.62 -11.51
C GLY A 57 16.16 13.63 -11.24
N ILE A 58 16.40 12.32 -11.33
CA ILE A 58 15.41 11.25 -11.09
C ILE A 58 16.07 10.02 -10.47
N GLY A 59 15.33 9.32 -9.64
CA GLY A 59 15.73 8.04 -9.08
C GLY A 59 14.55 7.06 -8.98
N LEU A 60 14.79 5.79 -9.29
CA LEU A 60 13.82 4.72 -9.18
C LEU A 60 14.41 3.53 -8.44
N VAL A 61 13.65 2.98 -7.49
CA VAL A 61 14.00 1.73 -6.82
C VAL A 61 12.83 0.77 -6.86
N ALA A 62 13.01 -0.35 -7.54
CA ALA A 62 12.09 -1.49 -7.49
C ALA A 62 12.44 -2.38 -6.30
N ILE A 63 11.44 -2.74 -5.48
CA ILE A 63 11.66 -3.54 -4.27
C ILE A 63 10.96 -4.88 -4.44
N SER A 64 11.69 -5.97 -4.20
CA SER A 64 11.13 -7.33 -4.17
C SER A 64 11.46 -8.06 -2.87
N LYS A 65 10.87 -9.25 -2.66
CA LYS A 65 11.08 -10.06 -1.46
C LYS A 65 10.87 -9.23 -0.18
N SER A 66 9.77 -8.49 -0.12
CA SER A 66 9.40 -7.61 0.96
C SER A 66 8.00 -7.96 1.49
N ASN A 67 7.61 -7.39 2.60
CA ASN A 67 6.32 -7.58 3.24
C ASN A 67 5.56 -6.24 3.32
N HIS A 68 4.45 -6.24 4.05
CA HIS A 68 3.67 -5.03 4.28
C HIS A 68 4.53 -3.87 4.77
N PHE A 69 4.40 -2.71 4.14
CA PHE A 69 5.29 -1.55 4.32
C PHE A 69 4.65 -0.36 5.05
N GLY A 70 3.43 -0.55 5.57
CA GLY A 70 2.71 0.48 6.31
C GLY A 70 2.04 1.51 5.39
N MET A 71 2.08 2.76 5.81
CA MET A 71 1.53 3.92 5.13
C MET A 71 2.55 4.50 4.14
N ALA A 72 2.17 4.68 2.88
CA ALA A 72 3.03 5.28 1.86
C ALA A 72 3.34 6.75 2.15
N ALA A 73 2.43 7.45 2.81
CA ALA A 73 2.61 8.84 3.24
C ALA A 73 3.94 9.11 3.96
N ASN A 74 4.41 8.19 4.79
CA ASN A 74 5.68 8.34 5.53
C ASN A 74 6.89 8.52 4.60
N TYR A 75 6.91 7.80 3.47
CA TYR A 75 8.00 7.88 2.49
C TYR A 75 7.90 9.14 1.66
N LEU A 76 6.67 9.56 1.35
CA LEU A 76 6.38 10.80 0.63
C LEU A 76 6.75 12.03 1.45
N GLU A 77 6.49 12.01 2.76
CA GLU A 77 6.95 13.07 3.66
C GLU A 77 8.47 13.20 3.66
N PHE A 78 9.19 12.07 3.70
CA PHE A 78 10.64 12.08 3.62
C PHE A 78 11.13 12.71 2.31
N ALA A 79 10.55 12.31 1.16
CA ALA A 79 10.90 12.88 -0.14
C ALA A 79 10.60 14.40 -0.19
N SER A 80 9.43 14.81 0.27
CA SER A 80 8.99 16.22 0.29
C SER A 80 9.88 17.10 1.18
N LYS A 81 10.26 16.63 2.37
CA LYS A 81 11.24 17.30 3.25
C LYS A 81 12.60 17.48 2.56
N ASN A 82 12.93 16.61 1.62
CA ASN A 82 14.13 16.67 0.80
C ASN A 82 13.92 17.41 -0.54
N LYS A 83 12.81 18.13 -0.71
CA LYS A 83 12.43 18.91 -1.91
C LYS A 83 12.28 18.05 -3.16
N CYS A 84 11.88 16.80 -3.02
CA CYS A 84 11.62 15.88 -4.13
C CYS A 84 10.12 15.61 -4.25
N ILE A 85 9.64 15.51 -5.50
CA ILE A 85 8.36 14.89 -5.83
C ILE A 85 8.58 13.38 -5.80
N ALA A 86 7.61 12.62 -5.32
CA ALA A 86 7.71 11.17 -5.28
C ALA A 86 6.39 10.47 -5.54
N TRP A 87 6.49 9.28 -6.13
CA TRP A 87 5.42 8.30 -6.26
C TRP A 87 5.82 7.02 -5.54
N VAL A 88 4.84 6.38 -4.91
CA VAL A 88 5.00 5.07 -4.28
C VAL A 88 3.86 4.18 -4.74
N TYR A 89 4.21 3.03 -5.30
CA TYR A 89 3.27 2.01 -5.76
C TYR A 89 3.61 0.69 -5.11
N THR A 90 2.60 -0.13 -4.88
CA THR A 90 2.82 -1.52 -4.49
C THR A 90 1.64 -2.38 -4.89
N ASN A 91 1.90 -3.64 -5.17
CA ASN A 91 0.86 -4.67 -5.23
C ASN A 91 0.51 -5.12 -3.80
N ALA A 92 -0.61 -5.78 -3.67
CA ALA A 92 -1.10 -6.34 -2.41
C ALA A 92 -1.70 -7.74 -2.65
N SER A 93 -1.98 -8.45 -1.55
CA SER A 93 -2.69 -9.73 -1.61
C SER A 93 -4.10 -9.56 -2.15
N LYS A 94 -4.63 -10.61 -2.77
CA LYS A 94 -6.00 -10.64 -3.34
C LYS A 94 -7.04 -10.13 -2.35
N ALA A 95 -7.83 -9.15 -2.77
CA ALA A 95 -8.82 -8.48 -1.93
C ALA A 95 -10.02 -7.92 -2.72
N LEU A 96 -9.81 -7.56 -3.99
CA LEU A 96 -10.80 -6.95 -4.85
C LEU A 96 -11.16 -7.87 -6.02
N PRO A 97 -12.44 -7.96 -6.41
CA PRO A 97 -12.86 -8.68 -7.59
C PRO A 97 -12.59 -7.83 -8.85
N PRO A 98 -12.36 -8.45 -10.00
CA PRO A 98 -12.59 -7.79 -11.29
C PRO A 98 -14.03 -7.29 -11.38
N HIS A 99 -14.26 -6.29 -12.23
CA HIS A 99 -15.63 -5.81 -12.44
C HIS A 99 -16.57 -6.94 -12.87
N GLY A 100 -17.72 -7.05 -12.21
CA GLY A 100 -18.69 -8.11 -12.43
C GLY A 100 -18.37 -9.47 -11.82
N ALA A 101 -17.19 -9.66 -11.25
CA ALA A 101 -16.83 -10.90 -10.57
C ALA A 101 -17.15 -10.87 -9.07
N MET A 102 -17.28 -12.07 -8.49
CA MET A 102 -17.58 -12.25 -7.06
C MET A 102 -16.43 -12.87 -6.28
N ALA A 103 -15.30 -13.15 -6.93
CA ALA A 103 -14.11 -13.70 -6.27
C ALA A 103 -12.97 -12.69 -6.24
N PRO A 104 -12.25 -12.53 -5.12
CA PRO A 104 -11.09 -11.67 -5.04
C PRO A 104 -9.97 -12.15 -5.98
N PHE A 105 -9.48 -11.26 -6.84
CA PHE A 105 -8.38 -11.51 -7.76
C PHE A 105 -7.26 -10.47 -7.64
N PHE A 106 -7.61 -9.20 -7.68
CA PHE A 106 -6.66 -8.09 -7.53
C PHE A 106 -6.36 -7.79 -6.06
N GLY A 107 -5.20 -7.20 -5.80
CA GLY A 107 -4.91 -6.57 -4.53
C GLY A 107 -5.59 -5.21 -4.38
N THR A 108 -5.45 -4.59 -3.22
CA THR A 108 -5.86 -3.19 -3.01
C THR A 108 -4.85 -2.20 -3.60
N SER A 109 -3.77 -2.67 -4.15
CA SER A 109 -2.73 -2.01 -4.95
C SER A 109 -2.61 -0.51 -4.66
N PRO A 110 -2.20 -0.11 -3.44
CA PRO A 110 -2.14 1.29 -3.07
C PRO A 110 -1.15 2.04 -3.94
N PHE A 111 -1.55 3.26 -4.30
CA PHE A 111 -0.70 4.23 -4.98
C PHE A 111 -0.67 5.52 -4.17
N ALA A 112 0.45 6.18 -4.21
CA ALA A 112 0.63 7.40 -3.46
C ALA A 112 1.52 8.40 -4.22
N PHE A 113 1.19 9.68 -4.04
CA PHE A 113 1.90 10.81 -4.64
C PHE A 113 2.16 11.87 -3.58
N GLY A 114 3.34 12.44 -3.59
CA GLY A 114 3.69 13.55 -2.71
C GLY A 114 4.57 14.57 -3.38
N CYS A 115 4.33 15.83 -3.06
CA CYS A 115 5.20 16.90 -3.50
C CYS A 115 5.36 17.98 -2.42
N PRO A 116 6.52 18.66 -2.38
CA PRO A 116 6.70 19.80 -1.51
C PRO A 116 5.78 20.95 -1.91
N THR A 117 5.37 21.74 -0.92
CA THR A 117 4.61 22.99 -1.13
C THR A 117 5.44 24.18 -0.63
N LYS A 118 4.95 25.40 -0.83
CA LYS A 118 5.54 26.62 -0.24
C LYS A 118 5.65 26.51 1.29
N ASN A 119 4.66 25.87 1.93
CA ASN A 119 4.72 25.58 3.35
C ASN A 119 5.46 24.27 3.60
N LYS A 120 6.72 24.35 4.02
CA LYS A 120 7.60 23.18 4.25
C LYS A 120 7.02 22.13 5.22
N ASN A 121 6.12 22.55 6.12
CA ASN A 121 5.51 21.67 7.12
C ASN A 121 4.20 21.03 6.64
N LYS A 122 3.70 21.40 5.46
CA LYS A 122 2.45 20.88 4.88
C LYS A 122 2.65 20.46 3.42
N PRO A 123 3.39 19.37 3.15
CA PRO A 123 3.48 18.84 1.79
C PRO A 123 2.11 18.39 1.31
N PHE A 124 1.91 18.39 0.00
CA PHE A 124 0.76 17.69 -0.58
C PHE A 124 1.06 16.20 -0.56
N ILE A 125 0.16 15.40 -0.01
CA ILE A 125 0.27 13.94 0.03
C ILE A 125 -1.08 13.34 -0.30
N LEU A 126 -1.10 12.50 -1.34
CA LEU A 126 -2.16 11.57 -1.68
C LEU A 126 -1.66 10.15 -1.34
N ASP A 127 -2.37 9.42 -0.49
CA ASP A 127 -2.07 8.02 -0.15
C ASP A 127 -3.36 7.24 -0.15
N MET A 128 -3.58 6.42 -1.17
CA MET A 128 -4.84 5.74 -1.43
C MET A 128 -4.63 4.28 -1.79
N ALA A 129 -5.46 3.40 -1.22
CA ALA A 129 -5.70 2.08 -1.77
C ALA A 129 -6.74 2.16 -2.89
N SER A 130 -6.74 1.20 -3.82
CA SER A 130 -7.76 1.12 -4.87
C SER A 130 -9.09 0.51 -4.41
N SER A 131 -9.25 0.25 -3.13
CA SER A 131 -10.52 -0.17 -2.50
C SER A 131 -11.31 1.01 -1.96
N SER A 132 -12.65 0.92 -1.99
CA SER A 132 -13.54 1.93 -1.39
C SER A 132 -13.33 2.07 0.12
N VAL A 133 -12.82 1.04 0.78
CA VAL A 133 -12.59 1.00 2.22
C VAL A 133 -11.40 0.11 2.56
N ALA A 134 -10.67 0.43 3.61
CA ALA A 134 -9.63 -0.46 4.12
C ALA A 134 -10.26 -1.69 4.82
N ARG A 135 -9.73 -2.90 4.55
CA ARG A 135 -10.22 -4.15 5.17
C ARG A 135 -10.23 -4.10 6.70
N GLY A 136 -9.30 -3.35 7.30
CA GLY A 136 -9.27 -3.14 8.74
C GLY A 136 -10.50 -2.41 9.30
N LYS A 137 -11.07 -1.49 8.53
CA LYS A 137 -12.32 -0.80 8.90
C LYS A 137 -13.51 -1.75 8.86
N LEU A 138 -13.60 -2.64 7.85
CA LEU A 138 -14.64 -3.67 7.80
C LEU A 138 -14.51 -4.65 8.97
N LYS A 139 -13.29 -5.09 9.30
CA LYS A 139 -13.04 -5.93 10.47
C LYS A 139 -13.50 -5.26 11.77
N PHE A 140 -13.17 -3.98 11.94
CA PHE A 140 -13.59 -3.22 13.11
C PHE A 140 -15.13 -3.09 13.17
N ALA A 141 -15.78 -2.78 12.03
CA ALA A 141 -17.23 -2.71 11.94
C ALA A 141 -17.90 -4.04 12.29
N ALA A 142 -17.36 -5.16 11.82
CA ALA A 142 -17.83 -6.51 12.16
C ALA A 142 -17.70 -6.79 13.67
N GLN A 143 -16.53 -6.50 14.25
CA GLN A 143 -16.30 -6.72 15.69
C GLN A 143 -17.21 -5.88 16.58
N LYS A 144 -17.52 -4.66 16.16
CA LYS A 144 -18.40 -3.73 16.89
C LYS A 144 -19.87 -3.85 16.50
N LYS A 145 -20.22 -4.69 15.52
CA LYS A 145 -21.57 -4.86 14.99
C LYS A 145 -22.23 -3.55 14.54
N ILE A 146 -21.44 -2.67 13.91
CA ILE A 146 -21.89 -1.36 13.41
C ILE A 146 -22.15 -1.39 11.92
N LYS A 147 -23.06 -0.52 11.48
CA LYS A 147 -23.34 -0.32 10.06
C LYS A 147 -22.21 0.42 9.36
N ILE A 148 -22.06 0.14 8.08
CA ILE A 148 -21.15 0.80 7.15
C ILE A 148 -21.94 1.46 6.02
N PRO A 149 -21.37 2.43 5.29
CA PRO A 149 -21.98 2.94 4.06
C PRO A 149 -22.17 1.84 3.00
N PHE A 150 -23.28 1.93 2.25
CA PHE A 150 -23.39 1.16 1.01
C PHE A 150 -22.27 1.53 0.02
N GLY A 151 -21.89 0.59 -0.83
CA GLY A 151 -20.79 0.80 -1.79
C GLY A 151 -19.40 0.46 -1.25
N TYR A 152 -19.26 0.08 0.02
CA TYR A 152 -17.99 -0.39 0.58
C TYR A 152 -17.74 -1.87 0.26
N ALA A 153 -18.78 -2.68 0.31
CA ALA A 153 -18.70 -4.11 0.09
C ALA A 153 -20.03 -4.71 -0.38
N LEU A 154 -19.96 -5.90 -0.92
CA LEU A 154 -21.08 -6.82 -1.11
C LEU A 154 -21.02 -7.89 -0.01
N ASP A 155 -22.15 -8.52 0.27
CA ASP A 155 -22.17 -9.73 1.10
C ASP A 155 -21.59 -10.95 0.33
N LYS A 156 -21.52 -12.10 0.97
CA LYS A 156 -21.03 -13.34 0.36
C LYS A 156 -21.86 -13.84 -0.85
N PHE A 157 -23.05 -13.31 -1.02
CA PHE A 157 -23.94 -13.62 -2.14
C PHE A 157 -23.91 -12.56 -3.25
N GLY A 158 -23.01 -11.55 -3.14
CA GLY A 158 -22.88 -10.48 -4.11
C GLY A 158 -23.92 -9.38 -4.01
N LYS A 159 -24.70 -9.33 -2.92
CA LYS A 159 -25.70 -8.28 -2.70
C LYS A 159 -25.11 -7.09 -1.95
N PRO A 160 -25.48 -5.85 -2.31
CA PRO A 160 -25.10 -4.67 -1.56
C PRO A 160 -25.46 -4.79 -0.09
N THR A 161 -24.54 -4.45 0.80
CA THR A 161 -24.77 -4.54 2.25
C THR A 161 -24.24 -3.31 2.99
N ASN A 162 -24.94 -2.94 4.05
CA ASN A 162 -24.47 -1.97 5.05
C ASN A 162 -24.18 -2.63 6.40
N ASP A 163 -24.26 -3.96 6.50
CA ASP A 163 -23.92 -4.71 7.70
C ASP A 163 -22.42 -4.99 7.74
N GLY A 164 -21.74 -4.53 8.79
CA GLY A 164 -20.29 -4.68 8.93
C GLY A 164 -19.82 -6.14 8.95
N SER A 165 -20.60 -7.06 9.53
CA SER A 165 -20.26 -8.49 9.59
C SER A 165 -20.37 -9.14 8.22
N LYS A 166 -21.50 -8.93 7.53
CA LYS A 166 -21.73 -9.44 6.17
C LYS A 166 -20.71 -8.88 5.18
N ALA A 167 -20.35 -7.61 5.30
CA ALA A 167 -19.34 -6.95 4.50
C ALA A 167 -17.93 -7.52 4.71
N PHE A 168 -17.57 -7.84 5.95
CA PHE A 168 -16.25 -8.42 6.26
C PHE A 168 -16.10 -9.85 5.74
N GLU A 169 -17.17 -10.64 5.75
CA GLU A 169 -17.24 -11.98 5.17
C GLU A 169 -17.39 -11.98 3.65
N GLY A 170 -17.83 -10.87 3.10
CA GLY A 170 -18.10 -10.68 1.69
C GLY A 170 -16.92 -10.11 0.90
N ILE A 171 -17.23 -9.28 -0.08
CA ILE A 171 -16.31 -8.79 -1.10
C ILE A 171 -16.18 -7.28 -0.99
N MET A 172 -14.96 -6.77 -0.79
CA MET A 172 -14.69 -5.34 -0.87
C MET A 172 -14.86 -4.83 -2.31
N LEU A 173 -15.37 -3.62 -2.46
CA LEU A 173 -15.52 -2.99 -3.75
C LEU A 173 -14.34 -2.04 -4.06
N PRO A 174 -13.96 -1.91 -5.33
CA PRO A 174 -13.00 -0.90 -5.76
C PRO A 174 -13.59 0.51 -5.60
N PHE A 175 -12.74 1.50 -5.36
CA PHE A 175 -13.18 2.90 -5.40
C PHE A 175 -13.55 3.28 -6.85
N GLY A 176 -14.49 4.24 -7.03
CA GLY A 176 -14.86 4.72 -8.37
C GLY A 176 -15.56 3.71 -9.27
N GLY A 177 -16.11 2.62 -8.73
CA GLY A 177 -16.88 1.64 -9.49
C GLY A 177 -16.09 0.96 -10.61
N MET A 178 -16.66 0.86 -11.82
CA MET A 178 -16.03 0.21 -12.98
C MET A 178 -14.68 0.81 -13.36
N LYS A 179 -14.57 2.14 -13.38
CA LYS A 179 -13.30 2.80 -13.74
C LYS A 179 -12.22 2.56 -12.69
N GLY A 180 -12.59 2.55 -11.41
CA GLY A 180 -11.68 2.24 -10.32
C GLY A 180 -11.19 0.79 -10.35
N ALA A 181 -12.05 -0.17 -10.73
CA ALA A 181 -11.66 -1.56 -10.92
C ALA A 181 -10.61 -1.75 -12.02
N GLY A 182 -10.59 -0.88 -13.03
CA GLY A 182 -9.57 -0.90 -14.08
C GLY A 182 -8.21 -0.31 -13.66
N ILE A 183 -8.12 0.32 -12.48
CA ILE A 183 -6.87 0.87 -11.93
C ILE A 183 -6.22 -0.11 -10.94
N SER A 184 -6.98 -1.06 -10.42
CA SER A 184 -6.54 -2.03 -9.40
C SER A 184 -5.62 -3.15 -9.96
#